data_9cdeba04344f2fd0c8521ef4eeea9e44
#
_entry.id   9cdeba04344f2fd0c8521ef4eeea9e44
#
_cell.length_a   1.000
_cell.length_b   1.000
_cell.length_c   1.000
_cell.angle_alpha   90.00
_cell.angle_beta   90.00
_cell.angle_gamma   90.00
#
_symmetry.space_group_name_H-M   'P 1'
#
loop_
_entity.id
_entity.type
_entity.pdbx_description
1 polymer ?
#
loop_
_entity_poly.entity_id
_entity_poly.type
_entity_poly.pdbx_seq_one_letter_code
_entity_poly.pdbx_strand_id
1 'polypeptide(L)'
;LNKKNYLTLSDKKVKDVIPYLCASDMYVGNDSFGSHITSQSGKKSIVMLLDTPKAYTDYSKNYYRVVPNGFNIEEITHGSNIDPNLISVNEIIKIINKFKN
;
A
#
# COMPACT_ATOMS: atom_id res chain seq x y z
N LEU A 1 14.38 -9.58 -9.11
CA LEU A 1 13.51 -10.66 -8.66
C LEU A 1 13.63 -11.89 -9.55
N ASN A 2 13.64 -13.05 -8.93
CA ASN A 2 13.58 -14.31 -9.63
C ASN A 2 12.17 -14.50 -10.21
N LYS A 3 12.07 -14.80 -11.50
CA LYS A 3 10.79 -14.96 -12.19
C LYS A 3 9.89 -16.04 -11.57
N LYS A 4 10.49 -17.00 -10.86
CA LYS A 4 9.73 -18.07 -10.19
C LYS A 4 9.01 -17.60 -8.94
N ASN A 5 9.35 -16.42 -8.42
CA ASN A 5 8.87 -15.92 -7.13
C ASN A 5 7.78 -14.87 -7.25
N TYR A 6 7.29 -14.59 -8.44
CA TYR A 6 6.22 -13.62 -8.61
C TYR A 6 5.25 -14.00 -9.72
N LEU A 7 4.07 -13.42 -9.64
CA LEU A 7 2.97 -13.64 -10.58
C LEU A 7 2.39 -12.28 -10.96
N THR A 8 2.17 -12.08 -12.26
CA THR A 8 1.57 -10.85 -12.77
C THR A 8 0.05 -11.03 -12.89
N LEU A 9 -0.70 -10.05 -12.38
CA LEU A 9 -2.16 -10.06 -12.41
C LEU A 9 -2.75 -8.98 -13.31
N SER A 10 -1.92 -8.26 -14.06
CA SER A 10 -2.33 -7.09 -14.84
C SER A 10 -3.31 -7.41 -15.98
N ASP A 11 -3.34 -8.65 -16.43
CA ASP A 11 -4.25 -9.10 -17.50
C ASP A 11 -5.58 -9.63 -16.99
N LYS A 12 -5.76 -9.68 -15.66
CA LYS A 12 -6.97 -10.23 -15.06
C LYS A 12 -8.04 -9.17 -14.84
N LYS A 13 -9.29 -9.59 -14.86
CA LYS A 13 -10.41 -8.70 -14.51
C LYS A 13 -10.37 -8.43 -13.00
N VAL A 14 -10.93 -7.28 -12.59
CA VAL A 14 -10.94 -6.87 -11.19
C VAL A 14 -11.49 -7.97 -10.28
N LYS A 15 -12.62 -8.58 -10.64
CA LYS A 15 -13.23 -9.63 -9.83
C LYS A 15 -12.33 -10.84 -9.64
N ASP A 16 -11.46 -11.12 -10.61
CA ASP A 16 -10.57 -12.28 -10.57
C ASP A 16 -9.30 -11.99 -9.74
N VAL A 17 -9.01 -10.73 -9.46
CA VAL A 17 -7.87 -10.31 -8.63
C VAL A 17 -8.21 -10.41 -7.14
N ILE A 18 -9.48 -10.24 -6.77
CA ILE A 18 -9.91 -10.21 -5.36
C ILE A 18 -9.43 -11.43 -4.56
N PRO A 19 -9.57 -12.69 -5.05
CA PRO A 19 -9.09 -13.84 -4.28
C PRO A 19 -7.59 -13.80 -4.01
N TYR A 20 -6.79 -13.29 -4.95
CA TYR A 20 -5.35 -13.16 -4.74
C TYR A 20 -5.04 -12.15 -3.64
N LEU A 21 -5.76 -11.02 -3.62
CA LEU A 21 -5.59 -10.00 -2.58
C LEU A 21 -5.95 -10.56 -1.20
N CYS A 22 -7.06 -11.28 -1.10
CA CYS A 22 -7.50 -11.86 0.16
C CYS A 22 -6.56 -12.95 0.66
N ALA A 23 -5.90 -13.67 -0.25
CA ALA A 23 -4.95 -14.73 0.10
C ALA A 23 -3.55 -14.20 0.42
N SER A 24 -3.26 -12.95 0.09
CA SER A 24 -1.93 -12.37 0.31
C SER A 24 -1.67 -12.15 1.80
N ASP A 25 -0.40 -12.08 2.18
CA ASP A 25 0.01 -11.81 3.56
C ASP A 25 0.03 -10.32 3.86
N MET A 26 0.34 -9.50 2.86
CA MET A 26 0.34 -8.04 3.00
C MET A 26 0.27 -7.37 1.63
N TYR A 27 -0.12 -6.12 1.63
CA TYR A 27 -0.13 -5.26 0.46
C TYR A 27 0.92 -4.17 0.61
N VAL A 28 1.60 -3.84 -0.46
CA VAL A 28 2.51 -2.69 -0.52
C VAL A 28 2.21 -1.94 -1.80
N GLY A 29 1.86 -0.67 -1.70
CA GLY A 29 1.54 0.12 -2.88
C GLY A 29 0.84 1.43 -2.54
N ASN A 30 0.18 2.00 -3.53
CA ASN A 30 -0.59 3.22 -3.37
C ASN A 30 -1.91 2.94 -2.66
N ASP A 31 -2.55 4.01 -2.16
CA ASP A 31 -3.90 3.94 -1.62
C ASP A 31 -4.88 3.75 -2.79
N SER A 32 -5.32 2.51 -2.98
CA SER A 32 -6.14 2.13 -4.11
C SER A 32 -7.00 0.91 -3.75
N PHE A 33 -7.71 0.39 -4.74
CA PHE A 33 -8.57 -0.78 -4.58
C PHE A 33 -7.87 -1.94 -3.84
N GLY A 34 -6.63 -2.26 -4.25
CA GLY A 34 -5.90 -3.38 -3.65
C GLY A 34 -5.65 -3.21 -2.16
N SER A 35 -5.29 -2.00 -1.73
CA SER A 35 -5.05 -1.72 -0.31
C SER A 35 -6.31 -1.90 0.51
N HIS A 36 -7.45 -1.47 -0.01
CA HIS A 36 -8.73 -1.55 0.70
C HIS A 36 -9.20 -3.00 0.85
N ILE A 37 -9.13 -3.79 -0.21
CA ILE A 37 -9.52 -5.21 -0.14
C ILE A 37 -8.63 -5.96 0.85
N THR A 38 -7.32 -5.78 0.77
CA THR A 38 -6.38 -6.47 1.65
C THR A 38 -6.61 -6.07 3.11
N SER A 39 -6.78 -4.79 3.38
CA SER A 39 -7.04 -4.29 4.72
C SER A 39 -8.34 -4.85 5.30
N GLN A 40 -9.39 -4.90 4.50
CA GLN A 40 -10.69 -5.41 4.94
C GLN A 40 -10.69 -6.91 5.15
N SER A 41 -9.76 -7.64 4.52
CA SER A 41 -9.60 -9.08 4.76
C SER A 41 -8.76 -9.39 6.00
N GLY A 42 -8.37 -8.36 6.75
CA GLY A 42 -7.62 -8.52 7.99
C GLY A 42 -6.11 -8.54 7.82
N LYS A 43 -5.61 -8.24 6.64
CA LYS A 43 -4.17 -8.23 6.35
C LYS A 43 -3.62 -6.82 6.42
N LYS A 44 -2.29 -6.70 6.54
CA LYS A 44 -1.61 -5.41 6.63
C LYS A 44 -1.50 -4.78 5.25
N SER A 45 -1.76 -3.47 5.17
CA SER A 45 -1.57 -2.67 3.96
C SER A 45 -0.57 -1.57 4.23
N ILE A 46 0.57 -1.63 3.58
CA ILE A 46 1.59 -0.58 3.62
C ILE A 46 1.34 0.32 2.42
N VAL A 47 0.88 1.54 2.66
CA VAL A 47 0.47 2.45 1.59
C VAL A 47 1.33 3.69 1.55
N MET A 48 1.72 4.04 0.33
CA MET A 48 2.44 5.27 0.05
C MET A 48 1.42 6.36 -0.25
N LEU A 49 1.35 7.38 0.61
CA LEU A 49 0.41 8.48 0.43
C LEU A 49 1.07 9.59 -0.37
N LEU A 50 0.58 9.84 -1.56
CA LEU A 50 1.12 10.87 -2.45
C LEU A 50 0.05 11.89 -2.85
N ASP A 51 -1.18 11.45 -3.03
CA ASP A 51 -2.27 12.29 -3.54
C ASP A 51 -3.63 11.98 -2.95
N THR A 52 -3.69 11.15 -1.90
CA THR A 52 -4.93 10.88 -1.18
C THR A 52 -4.76 11.17 0.29
N PRO A 53 -5.77 11.80 0.94
CA PRO A 53 -5.66 12.14 2.36
C PRO A 53 -5.73 10.90 3.24
N LYS A 54 -5.16 11.01 4.43
CA LYS A 54 -5.13 9.90 5.39
C LYS A 54 -6.53 9.43 5.80
N ALA A 55 -7.51 10.31 5.70
CA ALA A 55 -8.89 9.98 6.08
C ALA A 55 -9.45 8.79 5.30
N TYR A 56 -8.97 8.56 4.08
CA TYR A 56 -9.42 7.42 3.27
C TYR A 56 -9.00 6.08 3.85
N THR A 57 -8.01 6.07 4.75
CA THR A 57 -7.48 4.86 5.39
C THR A 57 -7.71 4.83 6.89
N ASP A 58 -8.39 5.82 7.46
CA ASP A 58 -8.58 5.91 8.92
C ASP A 58 -9.55 4.86 9.46
N TYR A 59 -10.35 4.23 8.60
CA TYR A 59 -11.36 3.25 9.04
C TYR A 59 -10.76 1.93 9.50
N SER A 60 -9.49 1.67 9.25
CA SER A 60 -8.88 0.38 9.55
C SER A 60 -7.52 0.55 10.21
N LYS A 61 -7.28 -0.23 11.25
CA LYS A 61 -5.98 -0.29 11.94
C LYS A 61 -4.93 -1.08 11.16
N ASN A 62 -5.31 -1.70 10.05
CA ASN A 62 -4.40 -2.51 9.24
C ASN A 62 -3.57 -1.70 8.24
N TYR A 63 -3.80 -0.38 8.19
CA TYR A 63 -3.04 0.51 7.33
C TYR A 63 -1.77 1.02 8.01
N TYR A 64 -0.66 0.97 7.29
CA TYR A 64 0.63 1.53 7.69
C TYR A 64 1.05 2.50 6.60
N ARG A 65 1.02 3.79 6.92
CA ARG A 65 1.19 4.85 5.93
C ARG A 65 2.64 5.30 5.84
N VAL A 66 3.15 5.40 4.62
CA VAL A 66 4.47 5.96 4.35
C VAL A 66 4.27 7.28 3.63
N VAL A 67 4.84 8.34 4.19
CA VAL A 67 4.69 9.71 3.71
C VAL A 67 5.98 10.13 3.04
N PRO A 68 5.94 10.92 1.95
CA PRO A 68 7.15 11.42 1.30
C PRO A 68 8.03 12.21 2.26
N ASN A 69 9.35 12.09 2.10
CA ASN A 69 10.31 12.84 2.91
C ASN A 69 10.05 14.34 2.80
N GLY A 70 10.03 15.02 3.94
CA GLY A 70 9.79 16.45 4.00
C GLY A 70 8.34 16.86 4.13
N PHE A 71 7.41 15.89 4.17
CA PHE A 71 5.98 16.18 4.29
C PHE A 71 5.41 15.56 5.55
N ASN A 72 4.46 16.26 6.18
CA ASN A 72 3.61 15.69 7.22
C ASN A 72 2.40 15.03 6.59
N ILE A 73 1.82 14.05 7.28
CA ILE A 73 0.68 13.29 6.75
C ILE A 73 -0.52 14.21 6.44
N GLU A 74 -0.72 15.27 7.21
CA GLU A 74 -1.79 16.23 7.01
C GLU A 74 -1.62 17.06 5.74
N GLU A 75 -0.41 17.13 5.19
CA GLU A 75 -0.14 17.87 3.95
C GLU A 75 -0.52 17.10 2.70
N ILE A 76 -0.80 15.80 2.83
CA ILE A 76 -1.16 14.95 1.70
C ILE A 76 -2.65 15.11 1.43
N THR A 77 -3.00 15.61 0.26
CA THR A 77 -4.39 15.87 -0.12
C THR A 77 -4.65 15.36 -1.53
N HIS A 78 -5.92 15.36 -1.91
CA HIS A 78 -6.33 15.02 -3.27
C HIS A 78 -5.65 15.96 -4.25
N GLY A 79 -4.89 15.38 -5.20
CA GLY A 79 -4.21 16.18 -6.21
C GLY A 79 -2.95 16.89 -5.72
N SER A 80 -2.38 16.52 -4.56
CA SER A 80 -1.14 17.14 -4.08
C SER A 80 0.04 16.92 -5.02
N ASN A 81 0.00 15.86 -5.85
CA ASN A 81 0.95 15.65 -6.94
C ASN A 81 2.42 15.66 -6.47
N ILE A 82 2.70 14.94 -5.41
CA ILE A 82 4.03 14.90 -4.81
C ILE A 82 4.90 13.89 -5.56
N ASP A 83 6.19 14.21 -5.71
CA ASP A 83 7.15 13.36 -6.39
C ASP A 83 7.29 12.01 -5.67
N PRO A 84 6.98 10.87 -6.33
CA PRO A 84 7.10 9.55 -5.71
C PRO A 84 8.52 9.19 -5.30
N ASN A 85 9.54 9.82 -5.89
CA ASN A 85 10.94 9.57 -5.51
C ASN A 85 11.26 10.04 -4.08
N LEU A 86 10.39 10.81 -3.47
CA LEU A 86 10.54 11.22 -2.08
C LEU A 86 10.11 10.16 -1.08
N ILE A 87 9.51 9.07 -1.53
CA ILE A 87 9.18 7.93 -0.66
C ILE A 87 10.47 7.15 -0.35
N SER A 88 10.69 6.88 0.92
CA SER A 88 11.87 6.12 1.37
C SER A 88 11.64 4.62 1.22
N VAL A 89 12.40 3.98 0.35
CA VAL A 89 12.37 2.52 0.18
C VAL A 89 12.82 1.84 1.47
N ASN A 90 13.82 2.41 2.16
CA ASN A 90 14.32 1.85 3.41
C ASN A 90 13.26 1.81 4.51
N GLU A 91 12.41 2.83 4.57
CA GLU A 91 11.31 2.88 5.53
C GLU A 91 10.30 1.78 5.25
N ILE A 92 9.96 1.56 3.98
CA ILE A 92 9.05 0.49 3.58
C ILE A 92 9.63 -0.87 3.96
N ILE A 93 10.91 -1.10 3.69
CA ILE A 93 11.59 -2.35 4.02
C ILE A 93 11.57 -2.59 5.54
N LYS A 94 11.79 -1.56 6.34
CA LYS A 94 11.72 -1.68 7.80
C LYS A 94 10.34 -2.14 8.27
N ILE A 95 9.29 -1.59 7.69
CA ILE A 95 7.93 -1.97 8.05
C ILE A 95 7.65 -3.42 7.65
N ILE A 96 8.05 -3.81 6.44
CA ILE A 96 7.88 -5.20 5.96
C ILE A 96 8.57 -6.17 6.92
N ASN A 97 9.81 -5.89 7.28
CA ASN A 97 10.59 -6.76 8.16
C ASN A 97 9.97 -6.87 9.56
N LYS A 98 9.34 -5.80 10.03
CA LYS A 98 8.65 -5.80 11.31
C LYS A 98 7.51 -6.82 11.35
N PHE A 99 6.86 -7.08 10.21
CA PHE A 99 5.72 -8.00 10.13
C PHE A 99 6.11 -9.43 9.78
N LYS A 100 7.35 -9.66 9.38
CA LYS A 100 7.82 -11.00 9.00
C LYS A 100 8.10 -11.89 10.20
N ASN A 101 8.22 -11.30 11.37
CA ASN A 101 8.56 -12.05 12.60
C ASN A 101 7.35 -12.16 13.51
#